data_56b81edc1fd114e871161a586b80936d
#
_entry.id   56b81edc1fd114e871161a586b80936d
#
_cell.length_a   1.000
_cell.length_b   1.000
_cell.length_c   1.000
_cell.angle_alpha   90.00
_cell.angle_beta   90.00
_cell.angle_gamma   90.00
#
_symmetry.space_group_name_H-M   'P 1'
#
loop_
_entity.id
_entity.type
_entity.pdbx_description
1 polymer ?
#
loop_
_entity_poly.entity_id
_entity_poly.type
_entity_poly.pdbx_seq_one_letter_code
_entity_poly.pdbx_strand_id
1 'polypeptide(L)'
;MEKLEEMLDQEVGEYLGKVRGMEEVKALLSGEISREDYVRFLKSFYIIEYISRKAVLRAAEHTEETNPYLSSRFISCAQGEKGHAEIALEDLAGMDAGGVDLDRIPLAGEYDKFLLDEAERHPLGILGHSYLFENASGIMFPGHEKPPYPSRFIEVHAKEDPGHSIAIKKTVRKIEPELSGSQKREIVRFTRESGEFFLKVFESIES
;
A
#
# COMPACT_ATOMS: atom_id res chain seq x y z
N MET A 1 -10.73 0.95 26.39
CA MET A 1 -10.46 1.59 25.08
C MET A 1 -10.23 0.47 24.07
N GLU A 2 -10.81 0.60 22.92
CA GLU A 2 -10.60 -0.31 21.79
C GLU A 2 -9.12 -0.34 21.41
N LYS A 3 -8.62 -1.51 21.03
CA LYS A 3 -7.20 -1.65 20.65
C LYS A 3 -6.97 -1.04 19.27
N LEU A 4 -5.80 -0.43 19.10
CA LEU A 4 -5.45 0.19 17.82
C LEU A 4 -5.50 -0.82 16.66
N GLU A 5 -5.01 -2.05 16.89
CA GLU A 5 -5.05 -3.10 15.86
C GLU A 5 -6.50 -3.45 15.45
N GLU A 6 -7.44 -3.52 16.38
CA GLU A 6 -8.86 -3.80 16.07
C GLU A 6 -9.48 -2.69 15.22
N MET A 7 -9.16 -1.42 15.53
CA MET A 7 -9.59 -0.26 14.74
C MET A 7 -9.00 -0.28 13.33
N LEU A 8 -7.72 -0.63 13.20
CA LEU A 8 -7.04 -0.73 11.91
C LEU A 8 -7.55 -1.91 11.08
N ASP A 9 -7.79 -3.07 11.69
CA ASP A 9 -8.38 -4.24 11.02
C ASP A 9 -9.79 -3.92 10.48
N GLN A 10 -10.57 -3.06 11.17
CA GLN A 10 -11.84 -2.56 10.67
C GLN A 10 -11.65 -1.72 9.38
N GLU A 11 -10.72 -0.76 9.38
CA GLU A 11 -10.46 0.06 8.17
C GLU A 11 -9.96 -0.78 6.99
N VAL A 12 -9.10 -1.78 7.25
CA VAL A 12 -8.68 -2.77 6.22
C VAL A 12 -9.88 -3.53 5.69
N GLY A 13 -10.78 -3.98 6.56
CA GLY A 13 -12.00 -4.69 6.16
C GLY A 13 -12.93 -3.84 5.29
N GLU A 14 -13.11 -2.56 5.65
CA GLU A 14 -13.91 -1.61 4.86
C GLU A 14 -13.28 -1.34 3.49
N TYR A 15 -11.98 -1.12 3.44
CA TYR A 15 -11.22 -0.96 2.19
C TYR A 15 -11.34 -2.20 1.30
N LEU A 16 -11.09 -3.39 1.84
CA LEU A 16 -11.21 -4.65 1.11
C LEU A 16 -12.64 -4.90 0.60
N GLY A 17 -13.66 -4.47 1.36
CA GLY A 17 -15.05 -4.53 0.91
C GLY A 17 -15.28 -3.70 -0.37
N LYS A 18 -14.72 -2.50 -0.44
CA LYS A 18 -14.78 -1.64 -1.64
C LYS A 18 -14.01 -2.26 -2.81
N VAL A 19 -12.76 -2.64 -2.59
CA VAL A 19 -11.86 -3.19 -3.63
C VAL A 19 -12.40 -4.48 -4.23
N ARG A 20 -12.87 -5.42 -3.39
CA ARG A 20 -13.46 -6.70 -3.86
C ARG A 20 -14.80 -6.52 -4.58
N GLY A 21 -15.46 -5.38 -4.40
CA GLY A 21 -16.64 -5.00 -5.13
C GLY A 21 -16.37 -4.61 -6.59
N MET A 22 -15.15 -4.23 -6.94
CA MET A 22 -14.75 -3.80 -8.28
C MET A 22 -14.69 -4.99 -9.24
N GLU A 23 -15.21 -4.83 -10.44
CA GLU A 23 -15.27 -5.92 -11.43
C GLU A 23 -13.87 -6.33 -11.90
N GLU A 24 -12.96 -5.37 -12.04
CA GLU A 24 -11.56 -5.61 -12.40
C GLU A 24 -10.84 -6.47 -11.36
N VAL A 25 -11.11 -6.24 -10.08
CA VAL A 25 -10.51 -7.03 -8.99
C VAL A 25 -11.10 -8.44 -8.95
N LYS A 26 -12.42 -8.59 -9.17
CA LYS A 26 -13.04 -9.91 -9.29
C LYS A 26 -12.45 -10.70 -10.46
N ALA A 27 -12.31 -10.06 -11.62
CA ALA A 27 -11.68 -10.66 -12.79
C ALA A 27 -10.21 -11.02 -12.56
N LEU A 28 -9.47 -10.19 -11.83
CA LEU A 28 -8.08 -10.48 -11.43
C LEU A 28 -8.02 -11.75 -10.56
N LEU A 29 -8.86 -11.83 -9.53
CA LEU A 29 -8.84 -12.95 -8.59
C LEU A 29 -9.28 -14.28 -9.21
N SER A 30 -10.12 -14.25 -10.27
CA SER A 30 -10.53 -15.41 -11.05
C SER A 30 -9.60 -15.76 -12.23
N GLY A 31 -8.55 -14.96 -12.47
CA GLY A 31 -7.66 -15.11 -13.62
C GLY A 31 -8.25 -14.70 -14.96
N GLU A 32 -9.45 -14.08 -14.98
CA GLU A 32 -10.20 -13.67 -16.18
C GLU A 32 -10.04 -12.18 -16.52
N ILE A 33 -9.10 -11.48 -15.86
CA ILE A 33 -8.88 -10.05 -16.07
C ILE A 33 -8.51 -9.72 -17.52
N SER A 34 -9.07 -8.63 -18.07
CA SER A 34 -8.69 -8.13 -19.39
C SER A 34 -7.25 -7.61 -19.38
N ARG A 35 -6.61 -7.53 -20.57
CA ARG A 35 -5.27 -6.96 -20.70
C ARG A 35 -5.24 -5.50 -20.26
N GLU A 36 -6.24 -4.73 -20.66
CA GLU A 36 -6.37 -3.31 -20.32
C GLU A 36 -6.48 -3.10 -18.81
N ASP A 37 -7.33 -3.85 -18.14
CA ASP A 37 -7.52 -3.74 -16.69
C ASP A 37 -6.27 -4.22 -15.93
N TYR A 38 -5.59 -5.23 -16.43
CA TYR A 38 -4.35 -5.70 -15.81
C TYR A 38 -3.21 -4.69 -15.96
N VAL A 39 -3.11 -4.02 -17.11
CA VAL A 39 -2.18 -2.89 -17.31
C VAL A 39 -2.50 -1.76 -16.34
N ARG A 40 -3.77 -1.38 -16.18
CA ARG A 40 -4.20 -0.38 -15.19
C ARG A 40 -3.83 -0.78 -13.78
N PHE A 41 -4.08 -2.03 -13.41
CA PHE A 41 -3.71 -2.60 -12.12
C PHE A 41 -2.20 -2.45 -11.86
N LEU A 42 -1.33 -2.91 -12.77
CA LEU A 42 0.11 -2.82 -12.60
C LEU A 42 0.62 -1.37 -12.54
N LYS A 43 0.07 -0.46 -13.36
CA LYS A 43 0.38 0.97 -13.30
C LYS A 43 0.03 1.57 -11.93
N SER A 44 -1.13 1.20 -11.37
CA SER A 44 -1.57 1.66 -10.04
C SER A 44 -0.62 1.20 -8.94
N PHE A 45 -0.23 -0.06 -8.97
CA PHE A 45 0.69 -0.62 -7.98
C PHE A 45 2.11 -0.09 -8.15
N TYR A 46 2.58 0.16 -9.37
CA TYR A 46 3.82 0.89 -9.57
C TYR A 46 3.80 2.25 -8.85
N ILE A 47 2.70 3.00 -8.98
CA ILE A 47 2.56 4.32 -8.35
C ILE A 47 2.62 4.19 -6.83
N ILE A 48 1.85 3.25 -6.26
CA ILE A 48 1.80 3.10 -4.81
C ILE A 48 3.16 2.66 -4.25
N GLU A 49 3.82 1.67 -4.86
CA GLU A 49 5.14 1.19 -4.44
C GLU A 49 6.19 2.30 -4.47
N TYR A 50 6.23 3.03 -5.59
CA TYR A 50 7.21 4.10 -5.77
C TYR A 50 7.02 5.25 -4.79
N ILE A 51 5.78 5.71 -4.61
CA ILE A 51 5.46 6.88 -3.76
C ILE A 51 5.49 6.48 -2.27
N SER A 52 4.89 5.35 -1.89
CA SER A 52 4.81 4.91 -0.50
C SER A 52 6.19 4.71 0.11
N ARG A 53 7.10 4.07 -0.62
CA ARG A 53 8.47 3.86 -0.14
C ARG A 53 9.17 5.16 0.23
N LYS A 54 8.98 6.21 -0.56
CA LYS A 54 9.52 7.56 -0.31
C LYS A 54 8.94 8.17 0.96
N ALA A 55 7.63 8.08 1.14
CA ALA A 55 6.95 8.58 2.33
C ALA A 55 7.33 7.82 3.61
N VAL A 56 7.47 6.49 3.53
CA VAL A 56 7.92 5.65 4.64
C VAL A 56 9.34 6.02 5.09
N LEU A 57 10.27 6.27 4.15
CA LEU A 57 11.61 6.74 4.48
C LEU A 57 11.58 8.14 5.12
N ARG A 58 10.72 9.03 4.63
CA ARG A 58 10.56 10.36 5.22
C ARG A 58 10.00 10.29 6.65
N ALA A 59 9.03 9.43 6.90
CA ALA A 59 8.51 9.19 8.25
C ALA A 59 9.57 8.58 9.19
N ALA A 60 10.48 7.73 8.67
CA ALA A 60 11.60 7.20 9.44
C ALA A 60 12.52 8.31 9.93
N GLU A 61 12.88 9.27 9.07
CA GLU A 61 13.69 10.44 9.43
C GLU A 61 13.03 11.26 10.55
N HIS A 62 11.73 11.54 10.44
CA HIS A 62 10.97 12.35 11.40
C HIS A 62 10.66 11.62 12.73
N THR A 63 10.84 10.31 12.79
CA THR A 63 10.64 9.51 14.01
C THR A 63 11.95 9.07 14.68
N GLU A 64 13.11 9.30 14.07
CA GLU A 64 14.40 8.79 14.54
C GLU A 64 14.70 9.19 15.99
N GLU A 65 14.51 10.45 16.35
CA GLU A 65 14.79 10.95 17.70
C GLU A 65 13.67 10.63 18.70
N THR A 66 12.41 10.64 18.27
CA THR A 66 11.24 10.51 19.16
C THR A 66 10.78 9.08 19.36
N ASN A 67 10.97 8.21 18.38
CA ASN A 67 10.65 6.79 18.44
C ASN A 67 11.62 5.97 17.56
N PRO A 68 12.86 5.71 18.01
CA PRO A 68 13.89 4.99 17.24
C PRO A 68 13.45 3.59 16.82
N TYR A 69 12.59 2.94 17.62
CA TYR A 69 12.03 1.63 17.24
C TYR A 69 11.15 1.74 15.98
N LEU A 70 10.23 2.71 15.95
CA LEU A 70 9.35 2.92 14.80
C LEU A 70 10.13 3.35 13.57
N SER A 71 11.10 4.26 13.72
CA SER A 71 12.04 4.66 12.65
C SER A 71 12.73 3.44 12.04
N SER A 72 13.31 2.56 12.86
CA SER A 72 13.93 1.31 12.40
C SER A 72 12.94 0.40 11.66
N ARG A 73 11.66 0.36 12.07
CA ARG A 73 10.62 -0.43 11.41
C ARG A 73 10.26 0.14 10.04
N PHE A 74 10.14 1.47 9.93
CA PHE A 74 9.93 2.14 8.65
C PHE A 74 11.09 1.90 7.68
N ILE A 75 12.34 2.00 8.13
CA ILE A 75 13.51 1.66 7.32
C ILE A 75 13.44 0.21 6.82
N SER A 76 13.09 -0.73 7.71
CA SER A 76 12.98 -2.15 7.34
C SER A 76 11.86 -2.40 6.32
N CYS A 77 10.71 -1.74 6.46
CA CYS A 77 9.61 -1.79 5.50
C CYS A 77 10.08 -1.27 4.14
N ALA A 78 10.63 -0.06 4.08
CA ALA A 78 11.14 0.54 2.84
C ALA A 78 12.26 -0.27 2.17
N GLN A 79 13.02 -1.06 2.94
CA GLN A 79 14.02 -1.98 2.41
C GLN A 79 13.38 -3.25 1.82
N GLY A 80 12.33 -3.77 2.45
CA GLY A 80 11.55 -4.89 1.93
C GLY A 80 10.93 -4.55 0.57
N GLU A 81 10.35 -3.36 0.46
CA GLU A 81 9.68 -2.89 -0.77
C GLU A 81 10.64 -2.41 -1.87
N LYS A 82 11.96 -2.50 -1.63
CA LYS A 82 12.93 -2.08 -2.65
C LYS A 82 12.94 -3.02 -3.85
N GLY A 83 12.56 -2.50 -5.00
CA GLY A 83 12.53 -3.23 -6.27
C GLY A 83 11.13 -3.68 -6.69
N HIS A 84 10.11 -3.55 -5.85
CA HIS A 84 8.74 -3.98 -6.19
C HIS A 84 8.13 -3.12 -7.29
N ALA A 85 8.36 -1.81 -7.29
CA ALA A 85 7.95 -0.94 -8.39
C ALA A 85 8.57 -1.38 -9.73
N GLU A 86 9.85 -1.73 -9.74
CA GLU A 86 10.56 -2.21 -10.92
C GLU A 86 9.99 -3.54 -11.43
N ILE A 87 9.53 -4.43 -10.55
CA ILE A 87 8.86 -5.69 -10.94
C ILE A 87 7.56 -5.40 -11.68
N ALA A 88 6.76 -4.42 -11.23
CA ALA A 88 5.56 -4.00 -11.96
C ALA A 88 5.89 -3.48 -13.37
N LEU A 89 6.99 -2.71 -13.53
CA LEU A 89 7.46 -2.26 -14.85
C LEU A 89 7.95 -3.41 -15.74
N GLU A 90 8.60 -4.43 -15.16
CA GLU A 90 9.02 -5.62 -15.90
C GLU A 90 7.81 -6.39 -16.45
N ASP A 91 6.76 -6.55 -15.65
CA ASP A 91 5.51 -7.20 -16.08
C ASP A 91 4.81 -6.38 -17.19
N LEU A 92 4.74 -5.03 -17.04
CA LEU A 92 4.22 -4.12 -18.08
C LEU A 92 5.01 -4.23 -19.39
N ALA A 93 6.34 -4.24 -19.29
CA ALA A 93 7.22 -4.40 -20.47
C ALA A 93 7.00 -5.75 -21.17
N GLY A 94 6.80 -6.82 -20.41
CA GLY A 94 6.47 -8.16 -20.93
C GLY A 94 5.14 -8.22 -21.70
N MET A 95 4.29 -7.21 -21.54
CA MET A 95 3.03 -7.05 -22.27
C MET A 95 3.09 -5.99 -23.37
N ASP A 96 4.25 -5.40 -23.67
CA ASP A 96 4.38 -4.24 -24.57
C ASP A 96 3.46 -3.06 -24.18
N ALA A 97 3.24 -2.86 -22.86
CA ALA A 97 2.31 -1.86 -22.36
C ALA A 97 2.97 -0.48 -22.10
N GLY A 98 4.28 -0.37 -22.35
CA GLY A 98 5.05 0.84 -22.07
C GLY A 98 5.32 1.07 -20.59
N GLY A 99 6.05 2.13 -20.28
CA GLY A 99 6.35 2.53 -18.90
C GLY A 99 5.24 3.38 -18.28
N VAL A 100 5.46 3.77 -17.02
CA VAL A 100 4.57 4.68 -16.28
C VAL A 100 5.18 6.07 -16.28
N ASP A 101 4.46 7.04 -16.81
CA ASP A 101 4.81 8.47 -16.77
C ASP A 101 3.96 9.14 -15.70
N LEU A 102 4.55 9.36 -14.52
CA LEU A 102 3.83 9.93 -13.37
C LEU A 102 3.28 11.33 -13.64
N ASP A 103 3.92 12.11 -14.50
CA ASP A 103 3.48 13.46 -14.86
C ASP A 103 2.18 13.46 -15.69
N ARG A 104 1.86 12.31 -16.29
CA ARG A 104 0.63 12.11 -17.08
C ARG A 104 -0.51 11.50 -16.30
N ILE A 105 -0.29 11.13 -15.03
CA ILE A 105 -1.33 10.56 -14.17
C ILE A 105 -1.81 11.68 -13.24
N PRO A 106 -3.04 12.18 -13.43
CA PRO A 106 -3.49 13.43 -12.79
C PRO A 106 -3.35 13.44 -11.27
N LEU A 107 -3.62 12.31 -10.62
CA LEU A 107 -3.61 12.22 -9.16
C LEU A 107 -2.31 11.70 -8.56
N ALA A 108 -1.32 11.24 -9.37
CA ALA A 108 -0.07 10.70 -8.82
C ALA A 108 0.73 11.76 -8.04
N GLY A 109 0.85 12.98 -8.57
CA GLY A 109 1.52 14.08 -7.90
C GLY A 109 0.78 14.56 -6.64
N GLU A 110 -0.56 14.53 -6.65
CA GLU A 110 -1.36 14.85 -5.47
C GLU A 110 -1.21 13.77 -4.39
N TYR A 111 -1.12 12.50 -4.79
CA TYR A 111 -0.91 11.38 -3.88
C TYR A 111 0.50 11.42 -3.26
N ASP A 112 1.54 11.71 -4.05
CA ASP A 112 2.91 11.91 -3.53
C ASP A 112 2.92 13.02 -2.47
N LYS A 113 2.33 14.17 -2.80
CA LYS A 113 2.22 15.28 -1.85
C LYS A 113 1.43 14.91 -0.59
N PHE A 114 0.30 14.21 -0.73
CA PHE A 114 -0.53 13.77 0.39
C PHE A 114 0.25 12.90 1.37
N LEU A 115 0.99 11.90 0.87
CA LEU A 115 1.78 11.02 1.72
C LEU A 115 2.99 11.73 2.33
N LEU A 116 3.67 12.60 1.57
CA LEU A 116 4.83 13.34 2.10
C LEU A 116 4.43 14.40 3.15
N ASP A 117 3.34 15.12 2.92
CA ASP A 117 2.81 16.07 3.91
C ASP A 117 2.48 15.37 5.24
N GLU A 118 1.90 14.17 5.19
CA GLU A 118 1.63 13.39 6.39
C GLU A 118 2.93 12.88 7.05
N ALA A 119 3.86 12.36 6.25
CA ALA A 119 5.15 11.88 6.75
C ALA A 119 5.94 12.97 7.50
N GLU A 120 5.82 14.21 7.07
CA GLU A 120 6.50 15.36 7.70
C GLU A 120 5.77 15.88 8.94
N ARG A 121 4.45 15.98 8.90
CA ARG A 121 3.65 16.61 9.97
C ARG A 121 3.18 15.64 11.03
N HIS A 122 2.82 14.44 10.61
CA HIS A 122 2.21 13.39 11.42
C HIS A 122 2.77 12.01 11.07
N PRO A 123 4.09 11.76 11.24
CA PRO A 123 4.76 10.56 10.75
C PRO A 123 4.15 9.25 11.25
N LEU A 124 3.42 9.27 12.38
CA LEU A 124 2.65 8.13 12.86
C LEU A 124 1.51 7.72 11.91
N GLY A 125 0.95 8.64 11.11
CA GLY A 125 -0.06 8.33 10.11
C GLY A 125 0.45 7.35 9.06
N ILE A 126 1.72 7.43 8.68
CA ILE A 126 2.35 6.53 7.72
C ILE A 126 2.36 5.07 8.20
N LEU A 127 2.34 4.83 9.52
CA LEU A 127 2.11 3.47 10.04
C LEU A 127 0.74 2.93 9.63
N GLY A 128 -0.30 3.78 9.65
CA GLY A 128 -1.64 3.40 9.20
C GLY A 128 -1.70 3.09 7.70
N HIS A 129 -1.01 3.90 6.89
CA HIS A 129 -0.83 3.64 5.46
C HIS A 129 -0.17 2.28 5.20
N SER A 130 0.99 2.03 5.80
CA SER A 130 1.69 0.74 5.68
C SER A 130 0.83 -0.42 6.20
N TYR A 131 0.12 -0.22 7.32
CA TYR A 131 -0.77 -1.24 7.85
C TYR A 131 -1.88 -1.65 6.86
N LEU A 132 -2.48 -0.67 6.19
CA LEU A 132 -3.53 -0.91 5.21
C LEU A 132 -3.04 -1.81 4.07
N PHE A 133 -1.96 -1.41 3.41
CA PHE A 133 -1.53 -2.08 2.18
C PHE A 133 -0.90 -3.44 2.45
N GLU A 134 -0.09 -3.58 3.48
CA GLU A 134 0.50 -4.86 3.89
C GLU A 134 -0.55 -5.91 4.31
N ASN A 135 -1.66 -5.48 4.92
CA ASN A 135 -2.72 -6.40 5.28
C ASN A 135 -3.70 -6.64 4.14
N ALA A 136 -3.99 -5.64 3.30
CA ALA A 136 -4.90 -5.81 2.18
C ALA A 136 -4.33 -6.75 1.12
N SER A 137 -3.08 -6.56 0.71
CA SER A 137 -2.39 -7.42 -0.26
C SER A 137 -2.18 -8.84 0.28
N GLY A 138 -1.75 -8.98 1.53
CA GLY A 138 -1.60 -10.27 2.21
C GLY A 138 -2.90 -11.08 2.34
N ILE A 139 -4.07 -10.43 2.22
CA ILE A 139 -5.39 -11.11 2.19
C ILE A 139 -5.87 -11.35 0.75
N MET A 140 -5.55 -10.44 -0.18
CA MET A 140 -6.05 -10.51 -1.55
C MET A 140 -5.29 -11.50 -2.43
N PHE A 141 -3.96 -11.48 -2.41
CA PHE A 141 -3.16 -12.22 -3.37
C PHE A 141 -2.99 -13.71 -3.07
N PRO A 142 -2.90 -14.20 -1.83
CA PRO A 142 -2.81 -15.63 -1.58
C PRO A 142 -4.02 -16.39 -2.11
N GLY A 143 -3.77 -17.39 -2.96
CA GLY A 143 -4.81 -18.27 -3.50
C GLY A 143 -5.57 -17.72 -4.72
N HIS A 144 -5.14 -16.59 -5.31
CA HIS A 144 -5.69 -16.12 -6.59
C HIS A 144 -5.26 -17.05 -7.75
N GLU A 145 -6.04 -17.04 -8.82
CA GLU A 145 -5.64 -17.69 -10.07
C GLU A 145 -4.69 -16.78 -10.85
N LYS A 146 -3.69 -17.38 -11.52
CA LYS A 146 -2.74 -16.59 -12.31
C LYS A 146 -3.45 -15.98 -13.51
N PRO A 147 -3.30 -14.65 -13.73
CA PRO A 147 -3.73 -14.05 -14.99
C PRO A 147 -2.93 -14.62 -16.16
N PRO A 148 -3.46 -14.59 -17.39
CA PRO A 148 -2.76 -15.09 -18.58
C PRO A 148 -1.64 -14.16 -19.08
N TYR A 149 -1.10 -13.32 -18.21
CA TYR A 149 -0.09 -12.31 -18.46
C TYR A 149 1.12 -12.48 -17.54
N PRO A 150 2.27 -11.81 -17.79
CA PRO A 150 3.36 -11.72 -16.83
C PRO A 150 2.83 -11.28 -15.46
N SER A 151 3.13 -12.03 -14.42
CA SER A 151 2.50 -11.88 -13.10
C SER A 151 3.49 -11.94 -11.93
N ARG A 152 4.76 -11.63 -12.20
CA ARG A 152 5.82 -11.68 -11.19
C ARG A 152 5.52 -10.75 -10.03
N PHE A 153 4.93 -9.58 -10.30
CA PHE A 153 4.51 -8.64 -9.25
C PHE A 153 3.57 -9.30 -8.25
N ILE A 154 2.50 -9.94 -8.73
CA ILE A 154 1.53 -10.63 -7.88
C ILE A 154 2.16 -11.83 -7.15
N GLU A 155 3.03 -12.60 -7.83
CA GLU A 155 3.69 -13.77 -7.24
C GLU A 155 4.60 -13.40 -6.08
N VAL A 156 5.34 -12.30 -6.19
CA VAL A 156 6.22 -11.80 -5.13
C VAL A 156 5.38 -11.37 -3.93
N HIS A 157 4.35 -10.54 -4.13
CA HIS A 157 3.48 -10.06 -3.04
C HIS A 157 2.70 -11.21 -2.39
N ALA A 158 2.17 -12.16 -3.15
CA ALA A 158 1.50 -13.33 -2.58
C ALA A 158 2.41 -14.14 -1.65
N LYS A 159 3.73 -14.12 -1.90
CA LYS A 159 4.72 -14.84 -1.09
C LYS A 159 5.20 -14.02 0.12
N GLU A 160 5.41 -12.72 -0.03
CA GLU A 160 6.10 -11.88 0.95
C GLU A 160 5.15 -11.15 1.90
N ASP A 161 4.00 -10.67 1.42
CA ASP A 161 3.06 -9.87 2.21
C ASP A 161 2.46 -10.55 3.44
N PRO A 162 2.23 -11.88 3.47
CA PRO A 162 1.86 -12.53 4.73
C PRO A 162 2.89 -12.34 5.85
N GLY A 163 4.17 -12.28 5.50
CA GLY A 163 5.26 -11.95 6.43
C GLY A 163 5.26 -10.48 6.85
N HIS A 164 5.04 -9.58 5.90
CA HIS A 164 4.93 -8.14 6.11
C HIS A 164 3.73 -7.80 7.01
N SER A 165 2.57 -8.41 6.76
CA SER A 165 1.37 -8.28 7.60
C SER A 165 1.65 -8.65 9.06
N ILE A 166 2.32 -9.77 9.31
CA ILE A 166 2.72 -10.18 10.67
C ILE A 166 3.65 -9.16 11.30
N ALA A 167 4.62 -8.63 10.53
CA ALA A 167 5.61 -7.68 11.02
C ALA A 167 4.98 -6.33 11.38
N ILE A 168 4.06 -5.80 10.56
CA ILE A 168 3.40 -4.52 10.84
C ILE A 168 2.45 -4.64 12.04
N LYS A 169 1.68 -5.72 12.17
CA LYS A 169 0.84 -6.00 13.34
C LYS A 169 1.66 -6.06 14.63
N LYS A 170 2.82 -6.70 14.59
CA LYS A 170 3.75 -6.71 15.73
C LYS A 170 4.25 -5.31 16.07
N THR A 171 4.51 -4.47 15.07
CA THR A 171 4.91 -3.08 15.27
C THR A 171 3.81 -2.28 15.97
N VAL A 172 2.57 -2.36 15.48
CA VAL A 172 1.41 -1.69 16.09
C VAL A 172 1.25 -2.09 17.56
N ARG A 173 1.22 -3.38 17.87
CA ARG A 173 1.12 -3.89 19.25
C ARG A 173 2.24 -3.37 20.15
N LYS A 174 3.45 -3.23 19.62
CA LYS A 174 4.62 -2.80 20.39
C LYS A 174 4.55 -1.33 20.77
N ILE A 175 4.08 -0.45 19.87
CA ILE A 175 4.04 0.99 20.11
C ILE A 175 2.74 1.46 20.75
N GLU A 176 1.66 0.70 20.62
CA GLU A 176 0.33 1.08 21.09
C GLU A 176 0.29 1.57 22.55
N PRO A 177 1.01 0.95 23.54
CA PRO A 177 1.00 1.41 24.93
C PRO A 177 1.56 2.82 25.13
N GLU A 178 2.38 3.30 24.20
CA GLU A 178 3.05 4.61 24.24
C GLU A 178 2.22 5.70 23.55
N LEU A 179 1.15 5.32 22.82
CA LEU A 179 0.32 6.24 22.04
C LEU A 179 -0.82 6.85 22.87
N SER A 180 -0.96 8.16 22.74
CA SER A 180 -2.15 8.87 23.22
C SER A 180 -3.39 8.50 22.38
N GLY A 181 -4.57 8.74 22.94
CA GLY A 181 -5.83 8.53 22.20
C GLY A 181 -5.95 9.40 20.93
N SER A 182 -5.33 10.58 20.91
CA SER A 182 -5.29 11.43 19.70
C SER A 182 -4.40 10.83 18.61
N GLN A 183 -3.23 10.31 18.97
CA GLN A 183 -2.33 9.65 18.02
C GLN A 183 -2.95 8.38 17.44
N LYS A 184 -3.64 7.57 18.24
CA LYS A 184 -4.38 6.40 17.71
C LYS A 184 -5.43 6.81 16.68
N ARG A 185 -6.24 7.84 16.97
CA ARG A 185 -7.24 8.36 16.02
C ARG A 185 -6.60 8.91 14.73
N GLU A 186 -5.44 9.54 14.85
CA GLU A 186 -4.68 10.04 13.69
C GLU A 186 -4.24 8.90 12.76
N ILE A 187 -3.67 7.85 13.33
CA ILE A 187 -3.25 6.66 12.57
C ILE A 187 -4.47 6.05 11.85
N VAL A 188 -5.59 5.84 12.55
CA VAL A 188 -6.82 5.28 11.97
C VAL A 188 -7.39 6.18 10.87
N ARG A 189 -7.46 7.49 11.11
CA ARG A 189 -7.89 8.46 10.11
C ARG A 189 -7.08 8.33 8.83
N PHE A 190 -5.75 8.33 8.97
CA PHE A 190 -4.87 8.29 7.80
C PHE A 190 -4.90 6.94 7.08
N THR A 191 -5.14 5.84 7.79
CA THR A 191 -5.40 4.52 7.19
C THR A 191 -6.56 4.59 6.21
N ARG A 192 -7.70 5.16 6.63
CA ARG A 192 -8.89 5.35 5.79
C ARG A 192 -8.61 6.26 4.61
N GLU A 193 -8.06 7.44 4.86
CA GLU A 193 -7.78 8.43 3.82
C GLU A 193 -6.79 7.90 2.76
N SER A 194 -5.79 7.13 3.17
CA SER A 194 -4.85 6.47 2.25
C SER A 194 -5.56 5.51 1.30
N GLY A 195 -6.46 4.68 1.82
CA GLY A 195 -7.24 3.76 1.01
C GLY A 195 -8.17 4.48 0.02
N GLU A 196 -8.86 5.52 0.50
CA GLU A 196 -9.77 6.31 -0.33
C GLU A 196 -9.02 7.08 -1.43
N PHE A 197 -7.84 7.61 -1.12
CA PHE A 197 -7.04 8.31 -2.12
C PHE A 197 -6.50 7.34 -3.17
N PHE A 198 -6.01 6.18 -2.75
CA PHE A 198 -5.51 5.18 -3.70
C PHE A 198 -6.60 4.70 -4.66
N LEU A 199 -7.84 4.50 -4.20
CA LEU A 199 -8.96 4.16 -5.08
C LEU A 199 -9.18 5.24 -6.15
N LYS A 200 -9.09 6.53 -5.80
CA LYS A 200 -9.17 7.62 -6.78
C LYS A 200 -8.02 7.59 -7.78
N VAL A 201 -6.78 7.30 -7.32
CA VAL A 201 -5.63 7.12 -8.21
C VAL A 201 -5.90 5.98 -9.18
N PHE A 202 -6.35 4.83 -8.69
CA PHE A 202 -6.68 3.68 -9.51
C PHE A 202 -7.72 4.01 -10.59
N GLU A 203 -8.81 4.68 -10.22
CA GLU A 203 -9.87 5.12 -11.15
C GLU A 203 -9.39 6.17 -12.17
N SER A 204 -8.35 6.93 -11.87
CA SER A 204 -7.82 7.99 -12.74
C SER A 204 -6.87 7.49 -13.82
N ILE A 205 -6.42 6.24 -13.76
CA ILE A 205 -5.47 5.68 -14.71
C ILE A 205 -6.20 5.20 -15.96
N GLU A 206 -5.83 5.77 -17.09
CA GLU A 206 -6.29 5.30 -18.40
C GLU A 206 -5.53 4.02 -18.79
N SER A 207 -6.25 3.11 -19.47
CA SER A 207 -5.72 1.83 -19.96
C SER A 207 -4.75 2.01 -21.14
#